data_9817ea58edfe3719ee27aa416ca64151
#
_entry.id   9817ea58edfe3719ee27aa416ca64151
#
_cell.length_a   1.000
_cell.length_b   1.000
_cell.length_c   1.000
_cell.angle_alpha   90.00
_cell.angle_beta   90.00
_cell.angle_gamma   90.00
#
_symmetry.space_group_name_H-M   'P 1'
#
loop_
_entity.id
_entity.type
_entity.pdbx_description
1 polymer ?
#
loop_
_entity_poly.entity_id
_entity_poly.type
_entity_poly.pdbx_seq_one_letter_code
_entity_poly.pdbx_strand_id
1 'polypeptide(L)'
;LPLGADIGDVAFDELLGEVGLPIGNLTSQMFANLYLNELDQFCKHKLHLRYYIRYMDDIIILHPDKKYLEKIKNKIADFLGKELRLQLNKKTCIRPTSMGIEFVGFRIWSTHIKLRKKTAKKLKRRLKYMFAAYHAGEIDKDTLDRSVASYRGILQHFNSYGMRQSLNELYLQEMGKPYPEPEKKPASKCGLFCGYYG
;
A
#
# COMPACT_ATOMS: atom_id res chain seq x y z
N LEU A 1 -20.49 14.65 -10.04
CA LEU A 1 -21.59 15.61 -9.89
C LEU A 1 -21.74 16.34 -11.23
N PRO A 2 -22.91 16.37 -11.89
CA PRO A 2 -23.11 17.23 -13.05
C PRO A 2 -23.09 18.70 -12.62
N LEU A 3 -22.33 19.51 -13.33
CA LEU A 3 -22.33 20.96 -13.22
C LEU A 3 -23.74 21.47 -13.54
N GLY A 4 -24.47 21.92 -12.51
CA GLY A 4 -25.77 22.53 -12.68
C GLY A 4 -26.87 22.10 -11.71
N ALA A 5 -26.55 21.39 -10.64
CA ALA A 5 -27.52 21.19 -9.56
C ALA A 5 -27.55 22.43 -8.67
N ASP A 6 -28.71 23.08 -8.64
CA ASP A 6 -29.02 24.20 -7.73
C ASP A 6 -28.80 23.75 -6.28
N ILE A 7 -27.88 24.40 -5.59
CA ILE A 7 -27.52 24.12 -4.19
C ILE A 7 -28.55 24.73 -3.22
N GLY A 8 -29.72 25.12 -3.74
CA GLY A 8 -30.70 25.97 -3.03
C GLY A 8 -31.53 25.30 -1.95
N ASP A 9 -31.66 23.96 -1.89
CA ASP A 9 -32.66 23.32 -1.00
C ASP A 9 -32.19 22.06 -0.24
N VAL A 10 -30.88 21.83 -0.14
CA VAL A 10 -30.38 20.78 0.77
C VAL A 10 -30.19 21.40 2.15
N ALA A 11 -30.99 20.96 3.11
CA ALA A 11 -30.86 21.44 4.49
C ALA A 11 -29.43 21.27 4.98
N PHE A 12 -28.86 22.31 5.60
CA PHE A 12 -27.49 22.32 6.12
C PHE A 12 -27.19 21.13 7.03
N ASP A 13 -28.23 20.60 7.70
CA ASP A 13 -28.18 19.39 8.52
C ASP A 13 -27.98 18.09 7.73
N GLU A 14 -28.46 18.00 6.48
CA GLU A 14 -28.18 16.86 5.59
C GLU A 14 -26.75 16.85 5.06
N LEU A 15 -26.18 18.03 4.81
CA LEU A 15 -24.76 18.20 4.45
C LEU A 15 -23.83 17.83 5.63
N LEU A 16 -24.26 18.03 6.88
CA LEU A 16 -23.53 17.64 8.09
C LEU A 16 -23.74 16.16 8.46
N GLY A 17 -24.71 15.48 7.86
CA GLY A 17 -24.99 14.05 8.09
C GLY A 17 -24.04 13.10 7.36
N GLU A 18 -23.35 13.55 6.31
CA GLU A 18 -22.34 12.75 5.62
C GLU A 18 -21.00 12.80 6.37
N VAL A 19 -20.82 11.83 7.27
CA VAL A 19 -19.55 11.63 7.98
C VAL A 19 -18.54 10.99 7.05
N GLY A 20 -17.58 11.77 6.56
CA GLY A 20 -16.49 11.26 5.74
C GLY A 20 -15.80 12.34 4.90
N LEU A 21 -14.60 12.01 4.43
CA LEU A 21 -13.87 12.85 3.47
C LEU A 21 -14.06 12.29 2.07
N PRO A 22 -14.30 13.13 1.04
CA PRO A 22 -14.42 12.67 -0.33
C PRO A 22 -13.15 11.95 -0.79
N ILE A 23 -13.30 10.78 -1.40
CA ILE A 23 -12.18 9.95 -1.85
C ILE A 23 -11.68 10.49 -3.20
N GLY A 24 -10.34 10.58 -3.35
CA GLY A 24 -9.68 10.93 -4.62
C GLY A 24 -9.10 12.35 -4.68
N ASN A 25 -9.35 13.19 -3.68
CA ASN A 25 -8.74 14.51 -3.58
C ASN A 25 -7.46 14.48 -2.72
N LEU A 26 -6.40 15.17 -3.16
CA LEU A 26 -5.13 15.28 -2.42
C LEU A 26 -5.33 15.95 -1.04
N THR A 27 -6.18 16.95 -0.97
CA THR A 27 -6.52 17.65 0.28
C THR A 27 -7.17 16.72 1.30
N SER A 28 -8.04 15.79 0.86
CA SER A 28 -8.65 14.80 1.74
C SER A 28 -7.63 13.87 2.38
N GLN A 29 -6.58 13.48 1.65
CA GLN A 29 -5.48 12.68 2.21
C GLN A 29 -4.68 13.47 3.26
N MET A 30 -4.44 14.76 3.02
CA MET A 30 -3.76 15.63 3.96
C MET A 30 -4.60 15.81 5.24
N PHE A 31 -5.91 16.09 5.12
CA PHE A 31 -6.81 16.21 6.27
C PHE A 31 -6.94 14.91 7.05
N ALA A 32 -7.03 13.76 6.38
CA ALA A 32 -7.06 12.47 7.05
C ALA A 32 -5.77 12.22 7.85
N ASN A 33 -4.60 12.58 7.31
CA ASN A 33 -3.35 12.46 8.04
C ASN A 33 -3.25 13.42 9.23
N LEU A 34 -3.73 14.66 9.07
CA LEU A 34 -3.79 15.64 10.15
C LEU A 34 -4.74 15.16 11.27
N TYR A 35 -5.91 14.64 10.90
CA TYR A 35 -6.89 14.10 11.86
C TYR A 35 -6.33 12.90 12.64
N LEU A 36 -5.67 11.98 11.96
CA LEU A 36 -5.05 10.80 12.57
C LEU A 36 -3.71 11.12 13.31
N ASN A 37 -3.19 12.35 13.20
CA ASN A 37 -2.04 12.76 14.00
C ASN A 37 -2.33 12.72 15.50
N GLU A 38 -3.57 12.99 15.92
CA GLU A 38 -3.99 12.84 17.33
C GLU A 38 -3.76 11.41 17.84
N LEU A 39 -4.03 10.41 17.00
CA LEU A 39 -3.72 9.02 17.32
C LEU A 39 -2.21 8.78 17.42
N ASP A 40 -1.41 9.38 16.52
CA ASP A 40 0.05 9.27 16.59
C ASP A 40 0.59 9.87 17.91
N GLN A 41 0.10 11.04 18.31
CA GLN A 41 0.45 11.69 19.60
C GLN A 41 0.04 10.79 20.77
N PHE A 42 -1.18 10.24 20.76
CA PHE A 42 -1.63 9.31 21.79
C PHE A 42 -0.74 8.08 21.89
N CYS A 43 -0.42 7.44 20.75
CA CYS A 43 0.43 6.25 20.70
C CYS A 43 1.86 6.54 21.17
N LYS A 44 2.45 7.67 20.76
CA LYS A 44 3.83 8.04 21.09
C LYS A 44 3.98 8.60 22.50
N HIS A 45 3.14 9.54 22.89
CA HIS A 45 3.33 10.30 24.12
C HIS A 45 2.51 9.81 25.32
N LYS A 46 1.35 9.16 25.10
CA LYS A 46 0.54 8.60 26.19
C LYS A 46 0.81 7.10 26.38
N LEU A 47 0.92 6.34 25.30
CA LEU A 47 1.17 4.90 25.38
C LEU A 47 2.66 4.55 25.32
N HIS A 48 3.53 5.49 24.98
CA HIS A 48 4.99 5.31 24.85
C HIS A 48 5.38 4.11 23.96
N LEU A 49 4.68 3.95 22.83
CA LEU A 49 4.91 2.82 21.93
C LEU A 49 6.23 3.02 21.15
N ARG A 50 7.24 2.20 21.44
CA ARG A 50 8.54 2.27 20.79
C ARG A 50 8.48 1.87 19.31
N TYR A 51 7.75 0.79 19.00
CA TYR A 51 7.66 0.22 17.64
C TYR A 51 6.25 0.44 17.11
N TYR A 52 6.01 1.65 16.61
CA TYR A 52 4.76 2.12 16.05
C TYR A 52 5.03 2.71 14.67
N ILE A 53 4.28 2.26 13.66
CA ILE A 53 4.32 2.78 12.29
C ILE A 53 2.89 2.93 11.82
N ARG A 54 2.56 4.09 11.22
CA ARG A 54 1.32 4.33 10.53
C ARG A 54 1.57 4.78 9.09
N TYR A 55 0.79 4.28 8.20
CA TYR A 55 0.68 4.74 6.81
C TYR A 55 -0.80 4.88 6.48
N MET A 56 -1.26 6.12 6.37
CA MET A 56 -2.69 6.45 6.25
C MET A 56 -3.50 5.82 7.41
N ASP A 57 -4.41 4.92 7.10
CA ASP A 57 -5.27 4.16 8.01
C ASP A 57 -4.66 2.83 8.50
N ASP A 58 -3.58 2.38 7.87
CA ASP A 58 -2.87 1.16 8.26
C ASP A 58 -1.88 1.44 9.40
N ILE A 59 -2.02 0.68 10.51
CA ILE A 59 -1.19 0.81 11.71
C ILE A 59 -0.51 -0.52 12.03
N ILE A 60 0.78 -0.47 12.34
CA ILE A 60 1.55 -1.60 12.84
C ILE A 60 2.16 -1.25 14.20
N ILE A 61 1.98 -2.13 15.16
CA ILE A 61 2.59 -2.06 16.48
C ILE A 61 3.30 -3.38 16.75
N LEU A 62 4.56 -3.33 17.17
CA LEU A 62 5.33 -4.53 17.50
C LEU A 62 5.64 -4.55 19.00
N HIS A 63 5.39 -5.69 19.62
CA HIS A 63 5.75 -5.94 21.01
C HIS A 63 5.90 -7.47 21.25
N PRO A 64 6.85 -7.93 22.08
CA PRO A 64 7.02 -9.35 22.36
C PRO A 64 5.85 -9.95 23.15
N ASP A 65 5.22 -9.20 24.01
CA ASP A 65 4.10 -9.65 24.84
C ASP A 65 2.75 -9.44 24.14
N LYS A 66 2.07 -10.56 23.85
CA LYS A 66 0.74 -10.57 23.24
C LYS A 66 -0.33 -9.95 24.14
N LYS A 67 -0.28 -10.21 25.46
CA LYS A 67 -1.26 -9.63 26.42
C LYS A 67 -1.14 -8.11 26.48
N TYR A 68 0.08 -7.60 26.39
CA TYR A 68 0.32 -6.17 26.29
C TYR A 68 -0.31 -5.59 25.01
N LEU A 69 -0.12 -6.24 23.86
CA LEU A 69 -0.73 -5.81 22.61
C LEU A 69 -2.27 -5.79 22.66
N GLU A 70 -2.89 -6.77 23.34
CA GLU A 70 -4.34 -6.79 23.54
C GLU A 70 -4.82 -5.60 24.39
N LYS A 71 -4.11 -5.26 25.47
CA LYS A 71 -4.38 -4.06 26.26
C LYS A 71 -4.23 -2.77 25.44
N ILE A 72 -3.16 -2.67 24.65
CA ILE A 72 -2.93 -1.50 23.78
C ILE A 72 -4.02 -1.38 22.72
N LYS A 73 -4.40 -2.50 22.07
CA LYS A 73 -5.50 -2.52 21.10
C LYS A 73 -6.80 -1.95 21.69
N ASN A 74 -7.17 -2.36 22.91
CA ASN A 74 -8.38 -1.87 23.58
C ASN A 74 -8.27 -0.37 23.89
N LYS A 75 -7.12 0.10 24.42
CA LYS A 75 -6.88 1.53 24.68
C LYS A 75 -6.96 2.38 23.40
N ILE A 76 -6.43 1.87 22.28
CA ILE A 76 -6.54 2.56 20.99
C ILE A 76 -7.99 2.55 20.50
N ALA A 77 -8.73 1.45 20.65
CA ALA A 77 -10.14 1.38 20.27
C ALA A 77 -10.99 2.40 21.07
N ASP A 78 -10.76 2.48 22.37
CA ASP A 78 -11.44 3.45 23.25
C ASP A 78 -11.12 4.90 22.86
N PHE A 79 -9.84 5.19 22.58
CA PHE A 79 -9.40 6.52 22.15
C PHE A 79 -10.03 6.89 20.79
N LEU A 80 -9.98 6.00 19.81
CA LEU A 80 -10.57 6.21 18.49
C LEU A 80 -12.07 6.49 18.61
N GLY A 81 -12.79 5.71 19.43
CA GLY A 81 -14.24 5.89 19.61
C GLY A 81 -14.62 7.20 20.31
N LYS A 82 -13.89 7.56 21.36
CA LYS A 82 -14.21 8.72 22.19
C LYS A 82 -13.76 10.04 21.59
N GLU A 83 -12.52 10.10 21.12
CA GLU A 83 -11.88 11.35 20.69
C GLU A 83 -12.04 11.59 19.18
N LEU A 84 -11.98 10.52 18.38
CA LEU A 84 -11.98 10.64 16.93
C LEU A 84 -13.26 10.09 16.25
N ARG A 85 -14.23 9.58 17.01
CA ARG A 85 -15.45 8.95 16.47
C ARG A 85 -15.17 7.93 15.38
N LEU A 86 -14.02 7.24 15.48
CA LEU A 86 -13.57 6.21 14.55
C LEU A 86 -13.61 4.83 15.22
N GLN A 87 -13.63 3.79 14.41
CA GLN A 87 -13.61 2.41 14.87
C GLN A 87 -12.48 1.61 14.23
N LEU A 88 -11.91 0.67 14.99
CA LEU A 88 -10.95 -0.29 14.44
C LEU A 88 -11.64 -1.18 13.41
N ASN A 89 -10.95 -1.43 12.30
CA ASN A 89 -11.44 -2.35 11.28
C ASN A 89 -11.60 -3.77 11.87
N LYS A 90 -12.66 -4.50 11.46
CA LYS A 90 -12.90 -5.91 11.84
C LYS A 90 -11.74 -6.85 11.50
N LYS A 91 -10.86 -6.46 10.57
CA LYS A 91 -9.64 -7.20 10.19
C LYS A 91 -8.45 -6.97 11.13
N THR A 92 -8.58 -6.05 12.11
CA THR A 92 -7.52 -5.79 13.09
C THR A 92 -7.23 -7.04 13.91
N CYS A 93 -6.00 -7.51 13.87
CA CYS A 93 -5.60 -8.76 14.50
C CYS A 93 -4.18 -8.70 15.05
N ILE A 94 -3.92 -9.48 16.08
CA ILE A 94 -2.59 -9.70 16.65
C ILE A 94 -2.06 -11.04 16.12
N ARG A 95 -0.90 -11.00 15.48
CA ARG A 95 -0.27 -12.18 14.86
C ARG A 95 1.22 -12.23 15.18
N PRO A 96 1.82 -13.42 15.25
CA PRO A 96 3.26 -13.56 15.37
C PRO A 96 3.94 -13.07 14.08
N THR A 97 5.08 -12.39 14.23
CA THR A 97 5.88 -11.83 13.10
C THR A 97 6.38 -12.91 12.14
N SER A 98 6.54 -14.16 12.64
CA SER A 98 6.90 -15.33 11.81
C SER A 98 5.90 -15.61 10.67
N MET A 99 4.64 -15.22 10.83
CA MET A 99 3.64 -15.32 9.76
C MET A 99 3.76 -14.25 8.69
N GLY A 100 4.62 -13.25 8.90
CA GLY A 100 4.74 -12.06 8.05
C GLY A 100 3.60 -11.06 8.27
N ILE A 101 3.93 -9.77 8.18
CA ILE A 101 3.02 -8.65 8.37
C ILE A 101 2.58 -8.13 7.00
N GLU A 102 1.28 -8.01 6.77
CA GLU A 102 0.75 -7.38 5.56
C GLU A 102 0.69 -5.86 5.75
N PHE A 103 1.43 -5.13 4.92
CA PHE A 103 1.51 -3.67 4.96
C PHE A 103 1.72 -3.10 3.56
N VAL A 104 0.93 -2.09 3.19
CA VAL A 104 1.02 -1.36 1.90
C VAL A 104 1.13 -2.30 0.68
N GLY A 105 0.36 -3.39 0.69
CA GLY A 105 0.33 -4.35 -0.43
C GLY A 105 1.46 -5.38 -0.46
N PHE A 106 2.37 -5.33 0.50
CA PHE A 106 3.44 -6.30 0.71
C PHE A 106 3.15 -7.21 1.90
N ARG A 107 3.87 -8.31 1.96
CA ARG A 107 3.99 -9.17 3.13
C ARG A 107 5.44 -9.20 3.53
N ILE A 108 5.71 -8.74 4.75
CA ILE A 108 7.04 -8.43 5.28
C ILE A 108 7.36 -9.44 6.39
N TRP A 109 8.51 -10.08 6.27
CA TRP A 109 9.13 -10.90 7.31
C TRP A 109 10.43 -10.24 7.77
N SER A 110 11.02 -10.71 8.83
CA SER A 110 12.34 -10.23 9.27
C SER A 110 13.47 -10.47 8.25
N THR A 111 13.32 -11.48 7.41
CA THR A 111 14.35 -11.94 6.46
C THR A 111 14.07 -11.53 5.02
N HIS A 112 12.82 -11.27 4.65
CA HIS A 112 12.47 -11.00 3.26
C HIS A 112 11.11 -10.30 3.12
N ILE A 113 10.88 -9.72 1.95
CA ILE A 113 9.64 -9.04 1.57
C ILE A 113 9.08 -9.71 0.31
N LYS A 114 7.77 -9.95 0.27
CA LYS A 114 7.06 -10.45 -0.92
C LYS A 114 5.82 -9.60 -1.22
N LEU A 115 5.35 -9.60 -2.45
CA LEU A 115 4.04 -9.07 -2.78
C LEU A 115 2.93 -9.90 -2.14
N ARG A 116 1.87 -9.24 -1.70
CA ARG A 116 0.65 -9.91 -1.25
C ARG A 116 0.08 -10.77 -2.39
N LYS A 117 -0.38 -11.99 -2.10
CA LYS A 117 -0.88 -12.94 -3.11
C LYS A 117 -1.93 -12.35 -4.05
N LYS A 118 -2.86 -11.52 -3.52
CA LYS A 118 -3.90 -10.84 -4.33
C LYS A 118 -3.27 -9.87 -5.33
N THR A 119 -2.28 -9.08 -4.91
CA THR A 119 -1.56 -8.12 -5.76
C THR A 119 -0.76 -8.85 -6.84
N ALA A 120 -0.05 -9.93 -6.48
CA ALA A 120 0.69 -10.75 -7.43
C ALA A 120 -0.21 -11.39 -8.49
N LYS A 121 -1.39 -11.93 -8.09
CA LYS A 121 -2.38 -12.47 -9.04
C LYS A 121 -2.94 -11.38 -9.97
N LYS A 122 -3.26 -10.19 -9.45
CA LYS A 122 -3.75 -9.05 -10.25
C LYS A 122 -2.70 -8.63 -11.28
N LEU A 123 -1.45 -8.54 -10.86
CA LEU A 123 -0.31 -8.20 -11.72
C LEU A 123 -0.14 -9.20 -12.87
N LYS A 124 -0.13 -10.50 -12.56
CA LYS A 124 -0.02 -11.57 -13.58
C LYS A 124 -1.19 -11.56 -14.56
N ARG A 125 -2.42 -11.34 -14.08
CA ARG A 125 -3.61 -11.25 -14.94
C ARG A 125 -3.54 -10.05 -15.88
N ARG A 126 -3.10 -8.88 -15.38
CA ARG A 126 -2.96 -7.67 -16.20
C ARG A 126 -1.90 -7.84 -17.28
N LEU A 127 -0.77 -8.48 -16.96
CA LEU A 127 0.26 -8.79 -17.97
C LEU A 127 -0.30 -9.66 -19.09
N LYS A 128 -1.00 -10.76 -18.75
CA LYS A 128 -1.63 -11.62 -19.77
C LYS A 128 -2.62 -10.86 -20.65
N TYR A 129 -3.41 -9.96 -20.05
CA TYR A 129 -4.31 -9.10 -20.81
C TYR A 129 -3.54 -8.17 -21.78
N MET A 130 -2.42 -7.57 -21.33
CA MET A 130 -1.61 -6.70 -22.20
C MET A 130 -1.02 -7.44 -23.40
N PHE A 131 -0.55 -8.69 -23.22
CA PHE A 131 -0.10 -9.51 -24.35
C PHE A 131 -1.26 -9.85 -25.31
N ALA A 132 -2.43 -10.22 -24.78
CA ALA A 132 -3.60 -10.50 -25.61
C ALA A 132 -4.05 -9.25 -26.41
N ALA A 133 -4.08 -8.08 -25.79
CA ALA A 133 -4.39 -6.81 -26.44
C ALA A 133 -3.38 -6.45 -27.54
N TYR A 134 -2.07 -6.74 -27.32
CA TYR A 134 -1.05 -6.56 -28.33
C TYR A 134 -1.27 -7.48 -29.55
N HIS A 135 -1.56 -8.76 -29.34
CA HIS A 135 -1.86 -9.70 -30.42
C HIS A 135 -3.15 -9.37 -31.17
N ALA A 136 -4.14 -8.78 -30.48
CA ALA A 136 -5.36 -8.26 -31.10
C ALA A 136 -5.17 -6.93 -31.87
N GLY A 137 -3.98 -6.33 -31.80
CA GLY A 137 -3.72 -5.03 -32.43
C GLY A 137 -4.33 -3.83 -31.71
N GLU A 138 -4.84 -3.99 -30.47
CA GLU A 138 -5.44 -2.92 -29.67
C GLU A 138 -4.38 -1.98 -29.09
N ILE A 139 -3.17 -2.46 -28.84
CA ILE A 139 -2.05 -1.67 -28.34
C ILE A 139 -0.79 -1.90 -29.19
N ASP A 140 0.04 -0.88 -29.26
CA ASP A 140 1.32 -0.92 -29.92
C ASP A 140 2.40 -1.60 -29.06
N LYS A 141 3.50 -1.99 -29.72
CA LYS A 141 4.62 -2.66 -29.04
C LYS A 141 5.25 -1.78 -27.96
N ASP A 142 5.36 -0.47 -28.18
CA ASP A 142 5.98 0.46 -27.25
C ASP A 142 5.16 0.56 -25.95
N THR A 143 3.85 0.51 -26.04
CA THR A 143 2.95 0.47 -24.89
C THR A 143 3.08 -0.82 -24.10
N LEU A 144 3.21 -1.97 -24.81
CA LEU A 144 3.48 -3.25 -24.16
C LEU A 144 4.84 -3.23 -23.45
N ASP A 145 5.90 -2.80 -24.13
CA ASP A 145 7.28 -2.78 -23.58
C ASP A 145 7.38 -1.83 -22.37
N ARG A 146 6.74 -0.65 -22.42
CA ARG A 146 6.63 0.26 -21.25
C ARG A 146 5.93 -0.40 -20.07
N SER A 147 4.85 -1.13 -20.33
CA SER A 147 4.12 -1.86 -19.29
C SER A 147 4.99 -2.95 -18.66
N VAL A 148 5.66 -3.77 -19.48
CA VAL A 148 6.56 -4.83 -19.00
C VAL A 148 7.73 -4.24 -18.22
N ALA A 149 8.33 -3.13 -18.68
CA ALA A 149 9.40 -2.42 -17.96
C ALA A 149 8.94 -1.92 -16.59
N SER A 150 7.74 -1.35 -16.51
CA SER A 150 7.12 -0.91 -15.24
C SER A 150 6.96 -2.09 -14.28
N TYR A 151 6.49 -3.23 -14.74
CA TYR A 151 6.37 -4.43 -13.90
C TYR A 151 7.72 -4.95 -13.43
N ARG A 152 8.73 -4.99 -14.29
CA ARG A 152 10.11 -5.35 -13.88
C ARG A 152 10.65 -4.39 -12.83
N GLY A 153 10.42 -3.09 -12.98
CA GLY A 153 10.79 -2.09 -11.97
C GLY A 153 10.18 -2.39 -10.61
N ILE A 154 8.89 -2.68 -10.54
CA ILE A 154 8.23 -3.08 -9.30
C ILE A 154 8.87 -4.34 -8.69
N LEU A 155 9.19 -5.34 -9.53
CA LEU A 155 9.76 -6.61 -9.09
C LEU A 155 11.20 -6.50 -8.56
N GLN A 156 11.89 -5.36 -8.72
CA GLN A 156 13.26 -5.15 -8.20
C GLN A 156 13.27 -4.84 -6.70
N HIS A 157 12.18 -4.33 -6.15
CA HIS A 157 12.12 -3.82 -4.77
C HIS A 157 11.86 -4.88 -3.69
N PHE A 158 11.72 -6.17 -4.06
CA PHE A 158 11.43 -7.24 -3.11
C PHE A 158 11.93 -8.60 -3.63
N ASN A 159 11.83 -9.65 -2.80
CA ASN A 159 12.22 -11.02 -3.18
C ASN A 159 11.25 -11.60 -4.21
N SER A 160 11.53 -11.35 -5.47
CA SER A 160 10.66 -11.63 -6.60
C SER A 160 11.24 -12.58 -7.63
N TYR A 161 12.31 -13.33 -7.30
CA TYR A 161 13.02 -14.19 -8.27
C TYR A 161 12.07 -15.05 -9.11
N GLY A 162 11.20 -15.85 -8.48
CA GLY A 162 10.25 -16.68 -9.21
C GLY A 162 9.22 -15.89 -10.05
N MET A 163 8.85 -14.66 -9.62
CA MET A 163 7.98 -13.81 -10.41
C MET A 163 8.70 -13.22 -11.62
N ARG A 164 9.98 -12.87 -11.48
CA ARG A 164 10.81 -12.40 -12.61
C ARG A 164 11.03 -13.50 -13.64
N GLN A 165 11.30 -14.72 -13.19
CA GLN A 165 11.37 -15.87 -14.11
C GLN A 165 10.05 -16.08 -14.85
N SER A 166 8.91 -16.14 -14.13
CA SER A 166 7.59 -16.29 -14.76
C SER A 166 7.26 -15.16 -15.76
N LEU A 167 7.74 -13.93 -15.50
CA LEU A 167 7.58 -12.82 -16.44
C LEU A 167 8.42 -13.02 -17.70
N ASN A 168 9.68 -13.42 -17.54
CA ASN A 168 10.59 -13.67 -18.68
C ASN A 168 10.10 -14.84 -19.53
N GLU A 169 9.63 -15.92 -18.91
CA GLU A 169 9.04 -17.08 -19.61
C GLU A 169 7.79 -16.66 -20.40
N LEU A 170 6.90 -15.89 -19.77
CA LEU A 170 5.70 -15.38 -20.43
C LEU A 170 6.07 -14.48 -21.62
N TYR A 171 7.02 -13.57 -21.45
CA TYR A 171 7.48 -12.70 -22.54
C TYR A 171 8.08 -13.49 -23.69
N LEU A 172 8.91 -14.51 -23.37
CA LEU A 172 9.51 -15.39 -24.38
C LEU A 172 8.44 -16.17 -25.16
N GLN A 173 7.43 -16.70 -24.48
CA GLN A 173 6.33 -17.45 -25.10
C GLN A 173 5.51 -16.55 -26.04
N GLU A 174 5.18 -15.33 -25.62
CA GLU A 174 4.32 -14.43 -26.39
C GLU A 174 5.04 -13.66 -27.49
N MET A 175 6.33 -13.37 -27.33
CA MET A 175 7.11 -12.55 -28.27
C MET A 175 8.13 -13.35 -29.10
N GLY A 176 8.32 -14.63 -28.81
CA GLY A 176 9.30 -15.50 -29.49
C GLY A 176 10.78 -15.15 -29.23
N LYS A 177 11.07 -14.17 -28.37
CA LYS A 177 12.41 -13.72 -28.00
C LYS A 177 12.47 -13.30 -26.54
N PRO A 178 13.66 -13.43 -25.89
CA PRO A 178 13.81 -13.03 -24.51
C PRO A 178 13.62 -11.51 -24.36
N TYR A 179 13.11 -11.09 -23.19
CA TYR A 179 13.03 -9.68 -22.87
C TYR A 179 14.45 -9.08 -22.84
N PRO A 180 14.72 -7.95 -23.50
CA PRO A 180 16.02 -7.31 -23.46
C PRO A 180 16.37 -6.95 -22.01
N GLU A 181 17.50 -7.45 -21.52
CA GLU A 181 18.00 -7.02 -20.22
C GLU A 181 18.37 -5.53 -20.29
N PRO A 182 17.95 -4.71 -19.31
CA PRO A 182 18.42 -3.34 -19.26
C PRO A 182 19.94 -3.36 -19.14
N GLU A 183 20.62 -2.57 -19.96
CA GLU A 183 22.04 -2.34 -19.82
C GLU A 183 22.34 -2.06 -18.35
N LYS A 184 23.22 -2.82 -17.73
CA LYS A 184 23.66 -2.59 -16.36
C LYS A 184 24.32 -1.22 -16.34
N LYS A 185 23.54 -0.19 -15.96
CA LYS A 185 24.17 1.10 -15.62
C LYS A 185 25.20 0.78 -14.53
N PRO A 186 26.45 1.23 -14.71
CA PRO A 186 27.44 1.05 -13.67
C PRO A 186 26.84 1.56 -12.36
N ALA A 187 26.94 0.76 -11.30
CA ALA A 187 26.38 1.09 -9.99
C ALA A 187 26.92 2.47 -9.60
N SER A 188 26.12 3.50 -9.82
CA SER A 188 26.36 4.78 -9.17
C SER A 188 26.33 4.44 -7.68
N LYS A 189 27.43 4.68 -6.99
CA LYS A 189 27.54 4.59 -5.54
C LYS A 189 26.52 5.58 -4.95
N CYS A 190 25.27 5.17 -4.90
CA CYS A 190 24.25 5.86 -4.15
C CYS A 190 24.53 5.54 -2.70
N GLY A 191 25.30 6.43 -2.06
CA GLY A 191 25.51 6.38 -0.62
C GLY A 191 24.16 6.44 0.05
N LEU A 192 23.81 5.41 0.82
CA LEU A 192 22.67 5.47 1.74
C LEU A 192 22.99 6.57 2.75
N PHE A 193 22.39 7.73 2.59
CA PHE A 193 22.37 8.75 3.60
C PHE A 193 21.34 8.35 4.65
N CYS A 194 21.79 7.59 5.64
CA CYS A 194 21.02 7.28 6.83
C CYS A 194 21.15 8.48 7.78
N GLY A 195 20.30 9.50 7.59
CA GLY A 195 20.20 10.62 8.53
C GLY A 195 19.47 10.16 9.78
N TYR A 196 20.21 9.84 10.83
CA TYR A 196 19.67 9.80 12.18
C TYR A 196 19.44 11.25 12.63
N TYR A 197 18.19 11.63 12.81
CA TYR A 197 17.86 12.77 13.65
C TYR A 197 17.86 12.29 15.11
N GLY A 198 18.79 12.83 15.90
CA GLY A 198 18.87 12.70 17.35
C GLY A 198 17.71 13.44 18.05
#